data_6519960621ad51ce6159a6c0aaad1f01
#
_entry.id   6519960621ad51ce6159a6c0aaad1f01
#
_cell.length_a   1.000
_cell.length_b   1.000
_cell.length_c   1.000
_cell.angle_alpha   90.00
_cell.angle_beta   90.00
_cell.angle_gamma   90.00
#
_symmetry.space_group_name_H-M   'P 1'
#
loop_
_entity.id
_entity.type
_entity.pdbx_description
1 polymer ?
#
loop_
_entity_poly.entity_id
_entity_poly.type
_entity_poly.pdbx_seq_one_letter_code
_entity_poly.pdbx_strand_id
1 'polypeptide(L)'
;VLSGVGSLIEAPAAYPHLTGGENMRIVTRLLGTDKERARRAVRLVRLENHMDKLVKNYSLGMKQRLGIAMALARDPQLLILDEPTNGLDPAGIEEIRELIISLARDHGRTVLVSSHLLSEIEKMASDLTIINHGELVFQGPQDELYSAQLPDVFIQTPHPDTAAEVLRALH
;
A
#
# COMPACT_ATOMS: atom_id res chain seq x y z
N VAL A 1 20.01 12.39 4.83
CA VAL A 1 19.15 11.96 3.71
C VAL A 1 18.05 11.01 4.22
N LEU A 2 18.32 10.02 5.07
CA LEU A 2 17.32 9.03 5.52
C LEU A 2 16.29 9.55 6.54
N SER A 3 16.46 10.74 7.10
CA SER A 3 15.49 11.32 8.07
C SER A 3 14.14 11.67 7.43
N GLY A 4 14.10 11.87 6.10
CA GLY A 4 12.90 12.17 5.34
C GLY A 4 12.17 10.94 4.77
N VAL A 5 12.66 9.71 5.09
CA VAL A 5 12.08 8.45 4.60
C VAL A 5 11.52 7.64 5.76
N GLY A 6 10.31 7.17 5.63
CA GLY A 6 9.71 6.15 6.49
C GLY A 6 9.51 4.85 5.69
N SER A 7 9.67 3.69 6.32
CA SER A 7 9.47 2.42 5.62
C SER A 7 8.77 1.38 6.48
N LEU A 8 7.95 0.57 5.83
CA LEU A 8 7.40 -0.68 6.34
C LEU A 8 7.75 -1.76 5.32
N ILE A 9 8.60 -2.70 5.73
CA ILE A 9 9.08 -3.79 4.89
C ILE A 9 8.53 -5.09 5.45
N GLU A 10 7.79 -5.83 4.63
CA GLU A 10 7.09 -7.08 4.96
C GLU A 10 6.11 -6.93 6.14
N ALA A 11 6.55 -7.24 7.36
CA ALA A 11 5.71 -7.23 8.55
C ALA A 11 6.12 -6.14 9.55
N PRO A 12 5.17 -5.55 10.29
CA PRO A 12 5.47 -4.58 11.33
C PRO A 12 6.39 -5.16 12.41
N ALA A 13 7.57 -4.56 12.60
CA ALA A 13 8.53 -4.94 13.62
C ALA A 13 8.08 -4.47 15.01
N ALA A 14 6.90 -4.91 15.45
CA ALA A 14 6.32 -4.58 16.74
C ALA A 14 6.50 -5.73 17.75
N TYR A 15 6.74 -5.39 19.00
CA TYR A 15 6.82 -6.36 20.11
C TYR A 15 5.41 -6.83 20.50
N PRO A 16 5.05 -8.11 20.30
CA PRO A 16 3.67 -8.60 20.52
C PRO A 16 3.19 -8.53 21.97
N HIS A 17 4.13 -8.61 22.92
CA HIS A 17 3.87 -8.58 24.37
C HIS A 17 3.74 -7.17 24.94
N LEU A 18 3.97 -6.15 24.13
CA LEU A 18 3.79 -4.74 24.48
C LEU A 18 2.50 -4.19 23.86
N THR A 19 1.99 -3.11 24.42
CA THR A 19 0.86 -2.37 23.85
C THR A 19 1.29 -1.57 22.62
N GLY A 20 0.33 -1.12 21.81
CA GLY A 20 0.61 -0.22 20.70
C GLY A 20 1.33 1.04 21.15
N GLY A 21 0.89 1.63 22.28
CA GLY A 21 1.51 2.82 22.88
C GLY A 21 2.94 2.60 23.35
N GLU A 22 3.25 1.43 23.88
CA GLU A 22 4.61 1.08 24.29
C GLU A 22 5.52 0.89 23.08
N ASN A 23 5.05 0.24 22.02
CA ASN A 23 5.77 0.12 20.77
C ASN A 23 6.08 1.50 20.16
N MET A 24 5.09 2.40 20.08
CA MET A 24 5.30 3.77 19.59
C MET A 24 6.28 4.55 20.47
N ARG A 25 6.28 4.35 21.79
CA ARG A 25 7.28 4.98 22.68
C ARG A 25 8.71 4.51 22.41
N ILE A 26 8.90 3.22 22.12
CA ILE A 26 10.21 2.66 21.75
C ILE A 26 10.69 3.35 20.46
N VAL A 27 9.87 3.36 19.42
CA VAL A 27 10.20 3.99 18.15
C VAL A 27 10.52 5.48 18.31
N THR A 28 9.69 6.21 19.07
CA THR A 28 9.89 7.64 19.37
C THR A 28 11.26 7.89 20.00
N ARG A 29 11.66 7.05 20.97
CA ARG A 29 12.97 7.15 21.61
C ARG A 29 14.13 6.81 20.69
N LEU A 30 14.02 5.72 19.95
CA LEU A 30 15.07 5.30 19.01
C LEU A 30 15.31 6.33 17.91
N LEU A 31 14.23 6.93 17.41
CA LEU A 31 14.28 7.91 16.34
C LEU A 31 14.58 9.34 16.82
N GLY A 32 14.57 9.60 18.14
CA GLY A 32 14.73 10.94 18.69
C GLY A 32 13.64 11.92 18.26
N THR A 33 12.42 11.42 17.94
CA THR A 33 11.31 12.25 17.50
C THR A 33 10.45 12.69 18.68
N ASP A 34 9.68 13.77 18.52
CA ASP A 34 8.80 14.25 19.59
C ASP A 34 7.50 13.44 19.69
N LYS A 35 6.86 13.52 20.85
CA LYS A 35 5.64 12.77 21.16
C LYS A 35 4.45 13.22 20.32
N GLU A 36 4.40 14.49 19.89
CA GLU A 36 3.28 14.99 19.08
C GLU A 36 3.30 14.44 17.68
N ARG A 37 4.49 14.29 17.07
CA ARG A 37 4.63 13.61 15.76
C ARG A 37 4.16 12.16 15.86
N ALA A 38 4.57 11.44 16.89
CA ALA A 38 4.12 10.07 17.13
C ALA A 38 2.60 9.98 17.32
N ARG A 39 1.99 10.89 18.10
CA ARG A 39 0.53 10.94 18.27
C ARG A 39 -0.19 11.27 16.97
N ARG A 40 0.35 12.19 16.15
CA ARG A 40 -0.19 12.49 14.82
C ARG A 40 -0.17 11.26 13.94
N ALA A 41 0.95 10.52 13.89
CA ALA A 41 1.06 9.28 13.14
C ALA A 41 -0.01 8.25 13.56
N VAL A 42 -0.25 8.08 14.85
CA VAL A 42 -1.29 7.19 15.37
C VAL A 42 -2.70 7.64 14.94
N ARG A 43 -2.98 8.95 14.95
CA ARG A 43 -4.26 9.49 14.45
C ARG A 43 -4.45 9.24 12.96
N LEU A 44 -3.42 9.47 12.16
CA LEU A 44 -3.48 9.23 10.71
C LEU A 44 -3.90 7.80 10.37
N VAL A 45 -3.43 6.83 11.14
CA VAL A 45 -3.77 5.41 10.93
C VAL A 45 -5.02 4.96 11.71
N ARG A 46 -5.72 5.85 12.42
CA ARG A 46 -6.95 5.57 13.18
C ARG A 46 -6.79 4.45 14.22
N LEU A 47 -5.69 4.50 15.00
CA LEU A 47 -5.42 3.51 16.06
C LEU A 47 -5.52 4.07 17.49
N GLU A 48 -5.94 5.33 17.69
CA GLU A 48 -5.94 6.02 19.00
C GLU A 48 -6.64 5.20 20.10
N ASN A 49 -7.79 4.62 19.76
CA ASN A 49 -8.63 3.89 20.70
C ASN A 49 -8.12 2.48 21.03
N HIS A 50 -7.01 2.07 20.41
CA HIS A 50 -6.46 0.72 20.57
C HIS A 50 -5.03 0.71 21.13
N MET A 51 -4.48 1.88 21.46
CA MET A 51 -3.07 2.00 21.85
C MET A 51 -2.75 1.35 23.21
N ASP A 52 -3.74 1.10 24.06
CA ASP A 52 -3.59 0.39 25.34
C ASP A 52 -3.70 -1.13 25.23
N LYS A 53 -4.12 -1.65 24.05
CA LYS A 53 -4.26 -3.07 23.79
C LYS A 53 -2.90 -3.69 23.43
N LEU A 54 -2.61 -4.90 23.91
CA LEU A 54 -1.41 -5.65 23.53
C LEU A 54 -1.42 -5.99 22.02
N VAL A 55 -0.27 -5.82 21.37
CA VAL A 55 -0.16 -6.04 19.91
C VAL A 55 -0.43 -7.49 19.51
N LYS A 56 -0.17 -8.47 20.38
CA LYS A 56 -0.56 -9.87 20.14
C LYS A 56 -2.06 -10.05 19.89
N ASN A 57 -2.89 -9.16 20.43
CA ASN A 57 -4.36 -9.16 20.32
C ASN A 57 -4.87 -8.24 19.19
N TYR A 58 -3.99 -7.66 18.37
CA TYR A 58 -4.35 -6.88 17.19
C TYR A 58 -4.75 -7.81 16.04
N SER A 59 -5.74 -7.38 15.24
CA SER A 59 -5.95 -7.97 13.92
C SER A 59 -4.75 -7.71 13.01
N LEU A 60 -4.64 -8.42 11.90
CA LEU A 60 -3.56 -8.19 10.94
C LEU A 60 -3.59 -6.75 10.41
N GLY A 61 -4.77 -6.22 10.05
CA GLY A 61 -4.95 -4.83 9.63
C GLY A 61 -4.54 -3.82 10.71
N MET A 62 -4.84 -4.09 11.99
CA MET A 62 -4.34 -3.22 13.08
C MET A 62 -2.82 -3.27 13.22
N LYS A 63 -2.20 -4.43 13.01
CA LYS A 63 -0.73 -4.55 13.00
C LYS A 63 -0.12 -3.77 11.85
N GLN A 64 -0.69 -3.88 10.64
CA GLN A 64 -0.26 -3.10 9.48
C GLN A 64 -0.35 -1.59 9.74
N ARG A 65 -1.49 -1.12 10.27
CA ARG A 65 -1.66 0.29 10.63
C ARG A 65 -0.63 0.74 11.68
N LEU A 66 -0.32 -0.09 12.68
CA LEU A 66 0.73 0.22 13.65
C LEU A 66 2.10 0.34 12.97
N GLY A 67 2.44 -0.57 12.05
CA GLY A 67 3.68 -0.49 11.26
C GLY A 67 3.78 0.80 10.45
N ILE A 68 2.69 1.19 9.77
CA ILE A 68 2.61 2.46 9.05
C ILE A 68 2.76 3.66 10.02
N ALA A 69 2.13 3.63 11.21
CA ALA A 69 2.32 4.66 12.22
C ALA A 69 3.77 4.79 12.69
N MET A 70 4.45 3.65 12.86
CA MET A 70 5.88 3.62 13.22
C MET A 70 6.75 4.24 12.12
N ALA A 71 6.46 3.93 10.86
CA ALA A 71 7.13 4.53 9.70
C ALA A 71 6.88 6.05 9.60
N LEU A 72 5.68 6.50 9.96
CA LEU A 72 5.28 7.92 9.96
C LEU A 72 5.79 8.71 11.17
N ALA A 73 6.38 8.06 12.19
CA ALA A 73 6.73 8.70 13.47
C ALA A 73 7.70 9.89 13.35
N ARG A 74 8.52 9.96 12.28
CA ARG A 74 9.41 11.08 11.96
C ARG A 74 8.80 12.15 11.07
N ASP A 75 7.55 11.98 10.66
CA ASP A 75 6.89 12.88 9.72
C ASP A 75 7.60 12.91 8.34
N PRO A 76 7.89 11.74 7.73
CA PRO A 76 8.66 11.66 6.50
C PRO A 76 7.89 12.23 5.30
N GLN A 77 8.63 12.73 4.29
CA GLN A 77 8.06 13.13 3.01
C GLN A 77 7.81 11.93 2.08
N LEU A 78 8.69 10.91 2.16
CA LEU A 78 8.58 9.66 1.41
C LEU A 78 8.25 8.51 2.34
N LEU A 79 7.22 7.75 2.00
CA LEU A 79 6.85 6.52 2.68
C LEU A 79 7.01 5.34 1.71
N ILE A 80 7.74 4.31 2.13
CA ILE A 80 7.94 3.08 1.36
C ILE A 80 7.20 1.96 2.08
N LEU A 81 6.24 1.35 1.39
CA LEU A 81 5.40 0.28 1.91
C LEU A 81 5.57 -0.97 1.03
N ASP A 82 6.14 -2.01 1.60
CA ASP A 82 6.34 -3.28 0.91
C ASP A 82 5.19 -4.23 1.25
N GLU A 83 4.39 -4.59 0.23
CA GLU A 83 3.24 -5.48 0.32
C GLU A 83 2.27 -5.13 1.48
N PRO A 84 1.82 -3.86 1.66
CA PRO A 84 1.09 -3.44 2.85
C PRO A 84 -0.30 -4.08 3.01
N THR A 85 -0.85 -4.68 1.95
CA THR A 85 -2.16 -5.36 1.93
C THR A 85 -2.05 -6.88 2.02
N ASN A 86 -0.83 -7.43 2.05
CA ASN A 86 -0.61 -8.87 2.01
C ASN A 86 -1.24 -9.58 3.22
N GLY A 87 -2.01 -10.64 2.94
CA GLY A 87 -2.68 -11.45 3.95
C GLY A 87 -3.89 -10.83 4.64
N LEU A 88 -4.31 -9.63 4.24
CA LEU A 88 -5.53 -9.00 4.74
C LEU A 88 -6.77 -9.59 4.07
N ASP A 89 -7.89 -9.54 4.80
CA ASP A 89 -9.21 -9.77 4.22
C ASP A 89 -9.65 -8.60 3.32
N PRO A 90 -10.66 -8.75 2.47
CA PRO A 90 -11.08 -7.71 1.54
C PRO A 90 -11.39 -6.37 2.20
N ALA A 91 -11.99 -6.37 3.40
CA ALA A 91 -12.28 -5.14 4.14
C ALA A 91 -10.99 -4.46 4.63
N GLY A 92 -10.03 -5.24 5.13
CA GLY A 92 -8.72 -4.73 5.56
C GLY A 92 -7.90 -4.18 4.40
N ILE A 93 -7.95 -4.80 3.22
CA ILE A 93 -7.33 -4.29 1.99
C ILE A 93 -7.88 -2.90 1.66
N GLU A 94 -9.22 -2.76 1.64
CA GLU A 94 -9.89 -1.48 1.37
C GLU A 94 -9.46 -0.39 2.36
N GLU A 95 -9.45 -0.70 3.65
CA GLU A 95 -9.06 0.24 4.70
C GLU A 95 -7.60 0.70 4.59
N ILE A 96 -6.66 -0.20 4.24
CA ILE A 96 -5.25 0.17 4.02
C ILE A 96 -5.08 0.97 2.73
N ARG A 97 -5.81 0.61 1.66
CA ARG A 97 -5.81 1.37 0.41
C ARG A 97 -6.28 2.82 0.61
N GLU A 98 -7.43 3.01 1.28
CA GLU A 98 -7.94 4.34 1.60
C GLU A 98 -6.94 5.15 2.44
N LEU A 99 -6.28 4.51 3.40
CA LEU A 99 -5.25 5.14 4.20
C LEU A 99 -4.08 5.63 3.32
N ILE A 100 -3.57 4.78 2.42
CA ILE A 100 -2.47 5.12 1.51
C ILE A 100 -2.86 6.29 0.61
N ILE A 101 -4.04 6.25 0.01
CA ILE A 101 -4.56 7.34 -0.83
C ILE A 101 -4.66 8.64 -0.03
N SER A 102 -5.17 8.60 1.21
CA SER A 102 -5.30 9.80 2.04
C SER A 102 -3.94 10.38 2.44
N LEU A 103 -2.95 9.53 2.72
CA LEU A 103 -1.59 9.98 3.01
C LEU A 103 -0.96 10.76 1.84
N ALA A 104 -1.21 10.32 0.62
CA ALA A 104 -0.74 11.01 -0.58
C ALA A 104 -1.55 12.29 -0.86
N ARG A 105 -2.86 12.17 -0.97
CA ARG A 105 -3.74 13.25 -1.43
C ARG A 105 -3.96 14.33 -0.37
N ASP A 106 -4.28 13.93 0.88
CA ASP A 106 -4.74 14.86 1.91
C ASP A 106 -3.59 15.32 2.82
N HIS A 107 -2.49 14.56 2.86
CA HIS A 107 -1.34 14.84 3.71
C HIS A 107 -0.05 15.12 2.94
N GLY A 108 -0.10 15.18 1.60
CA GLY A 108 0.99 15.60 0.72
C GLY A 108 2.24 14.71 0.81
N ARG A 109 2.06 13.39 1.06
CA ARG A 109 3.17 12.43 1.13
C ARG A 109 3.41 11.80 -0.23
N THR A 110 4.66 11.56 -0.57
CA THR A 110 4.99 10.63 -1.64
C THR A 110 4.96 9.22 -1.04
N VAL A 111 4.17 8.32 -1.63
CA VAL A 111 4.07 6.93 -1.17
C VAL A 111 4.50 6.00 -2.28
N LEU A 112 5.53 5.20 -2.03
CA LEU A 112 5.97 4.10 -2.89
C LEU A 112 5.41 2.80 -2.30
N VAL A 113 4.62 2.08 -3.09
CA VAL A 113 3.97 0.83 -2.68
C VAL A 113 4.40 -0.29 -3.60
N SER A 114 4.85 -1.42 -3.05
CA SER A 114 4.95 -2.67 -3.81
C SER A 114 3.68 -3.49 -3.64
N SER A 115 3.27 -4.20 -4.67
CA SER A 115 2.25 -5.25 -4.62
C SER A 115 2.42 -6.21 -5.79
N HIS A 116 2.07 -7.47 -5.56
CA HIS A 116 1.95 -8.47 -6.63
C HIS A 116 0.53 -8.55 -7.22
N LEU A 117 -0.42 -7.78 -6.67
CA LEU A 117 -1.82 -7.70 -7.10
C LEU A 117 -2.06 -6.43 -7.92
N LEU A 118 -2.01 -6.56 -9.26
CA LEU A 118 -2.20 -5.41 -10.15
C LEU A 118 -3.51 -4.68 -9.88
N SER A 119 -4.60 -5.41 -9.63
CA SER A 119 -5.93 -4.84 -9.33
C SER A 119 -5.97 -3.95 -8.08
N GLU A 120 -5.05 -4.10 -7.14
CA GLU A 120 -4.93 -3.21 -5.98
C GLU A 120 -4.15 -1.94 -6.33
N ILE A 121 -3.06 -2.09 -7.10
CA ILE A 121 -2.25 -0.96 -7.54
C ILE A 121 -3.06 -0.04 -8.45
N GLU A 122 -3.84 -0.59 -9.38
CA GLU A 122 -4.73 0.15 -10.29
C GLU A 122 -5.67 1.13 -9.57
N LYS A 123 -6.09 0.77 -8.35
CA LYS A 123 -7.04 1.58 -7.57
C LYS A 123 -6.37 2.68 -6.73
N MET A 124 -5.04 2.69 -6.60
CA MET A 124 -4.37 3.60 -5.68
C MET A 124 -3.19 4.38 -6.28
N ALA A 125 -2.53 3.84 -7.29
CA ALA A 125 -1.32 4.44 -7.86
C ALA A 125 -1.65 5.41 -9.00
N SER A 126 -0.96 6.54 -9.06
CA SER A 126 -0.96 7.47 -10.21
C SER A 126 0.06 7.06 -11.25
N ASP A 127 1.20 6.55 -10.79
CA ASP A 127 2.34 6.16 -11.60
C ASP A 127 2.73 4.72 -11.29
N LEU A 128 3.11 3.97 -12.31
CA LEU A 128 3.45 2.56 -12.22
C LEU A 128 4.90 2.32 -12.61
N THR A 129 5.51 1.37 -11.92
CA THR A 129 6.79 0.79 -12.31
C THR A 129 6.64 -0.73 -12.32
N ILE A 130 6.79 -1.35 -13.48
CA ILE A 130 6.72 -2.81 -13.65
C ILE A 130 8.11 -3.36 -13.82
N ILE A 131 8.49 -4.28 -12.93
CA ILE A 131 9.78 -4.97 -12.95
C ILE A 131 9.53 -6.46 -13.17
N ASN A 132 10.25 -7.06 -14.12
CA ASN A 132 10.21 -8.48 -14.40
C ASN A 132 11.64 -9.03 -14.46
N HIS A 133 11.93 -10.07 -13.66
CA HIS A 133 13.28 -10.68 -13.57
C HIS A 133 14.43 -9.68 -13.38
N GLY A 134 14.18 -8.60 -12.63
CA GLY A 134 15.17 -7.54 -12.38
C GLY A 134 15.32 -6.50 -13.48
N GLU A 135 14.55 -6.62 -14.57
CA GLU A 135 14.51 -5.65 -15.66
C GLU A 135 13.29 -4.74 -15.56
N LEU A 136 13.49 -3.46 -15.86
CA LEU A 136 12.42 -2.47 -15.92
C LEU A 136 11.62 -2.69 -17.22
N VAL A 137 10.35 -3.08 -17.09
CA VAL A 137 9.46 -3.33 -18.23
C VAL A 137 8.65 -2.08 -18.60
N PHE A 138 8.19 -1.34 -17.57
CA PHE A 138 7.42 -0.12 -17.76
C PHE A 138 7.66 0.85 -16.60
N GLN A 139 7.65 2.14 -16.91
CA GLN A 139 7.60 3.21 -15.92
C GLN A 139 6.87 4.41 -16.50
N GLY A 140 5.81 4.84 -15.85
CA GLY A 140 5.02 6.00 -16.29
C GLY A 140 3.66 6.08 -15.61
N PRO A 141 2.86 7.07 -16.01
CA PRO A 141 1.48 7.20 -15.59
C PRO A 141 0.65 5.96 -15.94
N GLN A 142 -0.32 5.66 -15.10
CA GLN A 142 -1.18 4.48 -15.28
C GLN A 142 -1.95 4.47 -16.61
N ASP A 143 -2.41 5.62 -17.09
CA ASP A 143 -3.14 5.78 -18.33
C ASP A 143 -2.28 5.50 -19.58
N GLU A 144 -0.97 5.72 -19.54
CA GLU A 144 -0.05 5.34 -20.60
C GLU A 144 0.04 3.82 -20.75
N LEU A 145 0.04 3.08 -19.65
CA LEU A 145 0.06 1.61 -19.69
C LEU A 145 -1.19 1.07 -20.38
N TYR A 146 -2.37 1.62 -20.09
CA TYR A 146 -3.63 1.16 -20.68
C TYR A 146 -3.81 1.61 -22.13
N SER A 147 -3.33 2.80 -22.48
CA SER A 147 -3.39 3.26 -23.87
C SER A 147 -2.50 2.45 -24.83
N ALA A 148 -1.47 1.80 -24.29
CA ALA A 148 -0.60 0.90 -25.05
C ALA A 148 -1.20 -0.52 -25.25
N GLN A 149 -2.24 -0.87 -24.51
CA GLN A 149 -2.93 -2.15 -24.64
C GLN A 149 -4.04 -2.02 -25.69
N LEU A 150 -4.02 -2.89 -26.71
CA LEU A 150 -5.19 -3.10 -27.56
C LEU A 150 -6.28 -3.72 -26.68
N PRO A 151 -7.50 -3.15 -26.65
CA PRO A 151 -8.56 -3.71 -25.84
C PRO A 151 -8.91 -5.12 -26.34
N ASP A 152 -8.92 -6.08 -25.41
CA ASP A 152 -9.47 -7.40 -25.70
C ASP A 152 -10.98 -7.26 -25.89
N VAL A 153 -11.47 -7.66 -27.05
CA VAL A 153 -12.89 -7.67 -27.36
C VAL A 153 -13.43 -9.08 -27.14
N PHE A 154 -14.24 -9.27 -26.10
CA PHE A 154 -14.92 -10.53 -25.86
C PHE A 154 -16.23 -10.57 -26.65
N ILE A 155 -16.33 -11.50 -27.59
CA ILE A 155 -17.54 -11.72 -28.40
C ILE A 155 -18.23 -12.99 -27.91
N GLN A 156 -19.39 -12.85 -27.29
CA GLN A 156 -20.25 -13.98 -26.95
C GLN A 156 -21.16 -14.32 -28.12
N THR A 157 -21.02 -15.50 -28.69
CA THR A 157 -21.80 -15.97 -29.87
C THR A 157 -22.14 -17.45 -29.72
N PRO A 158 -23.31 -17.90 -30.26
CA PRO A 158 -23.66 -19.30 -30.30
C PRO A 158 -22.80 -20.10 -31.30
N HIS A 159 -22.03 -19.42 -32.20
CA HIS A 159 -21.18 -20.04 -33.23
C HIS A 159 -19.72 -19.52 -33.12
N PRO A 160 -18.94 -19.92 -32.09
CA PRO A 160 -17.62 -19.38 -31.84
C PRO A 160 -16.61 -19.65 -32.97
N ASP A 161 -16.67 -20.82 -33.60
CA ASP A 161 -15.74 -21.18 -34.68
C ASP A 161 -15.95 -20.32 -35.94
N THR A 162 -17.19 -20.10 -36.34
CA THR A 162 -17.54 -19.22 -37.46
C THR A 162 -17.16 -17.77 -37.20
N ALA A 163 -17.35 -17.29 -35.97
CA ALA A 163 -16.94 -15.94 -35.56
C ALA A 163 -15.42 -15.79 -35.64
N ALA A 164 -14.67 -16.78 -35.16
CA ALA A 164 -13.20 -16.78 -35.24
C ALA A 164 -12.68 -16.79 -36.70
N GLU A 165 -13.32 -17.52 -37.61
CA GLU A 165 -12.99 -17.52 -39.04
C GLU A 165 -13.23 -16.15 -39.70
N VAL A 166 -14.37 -15.53 -39.42
CA VAL A 166 -14.70 -14.17 -39.93
C VAL A 166 -13.71 -13.13 -39.39
N LEU A 167 -13.36 -13.16 -38.11
CA LEU A 167 -12.41 -12.24 -37.53
C LEU A 167 -11.00 -12.38 -38.09
N ARG A 168 -10.54 -13.62 -38.39
CA ARG A 168 -9.26 -13.85 -39.03
C ARG A 168 -9.22 -13.38 -40.48
N ALA A 169 -10.37 -13.38 -41.17
CA ALA A 169 -10.48 -12.90 -42.54
C ALA A 169 -10.51 -11.36 -42.66
N LEU A 170 -10.70 -10.65 -41.56
CA LEU A 170 -10.73 -9.18 -41.52
C LEU A 170 -9.35 -8.56 -41.21
N HIS A 171 -8.36 -9.38 -40.89
CA HIS A 171 -6.95 -9.02 -40.70
C HIS A 171 -6.10 -9.53 -41.86
#